data_f3e3014df93e5bf3d3b6b1828841dafc
#
_entry.id   f3e3014df93e5bf3d3b6b1828841dafc
#
_cell.length_a   1.000
_cell.length_b   1.000
_cell.length_c   1.000
_cell.angle_alpha   90.00
_cell.angle_beta   90.00
_cell.angle_gamma   90.00
#
_symmetry.space_group_name_H-M   'P 1'
#
loop_
_entity.id
_entity.type
_entity.pdbx_description
1 polymer ?
#
loop_
_entity_poly.entity_id
_entity_poly.type
_entity_poly.pdbx_seq_one_letter_code
_entity_poly.pdbx_strand_id
1 'polypeptide(L)'
;MSDMRDDIGSVLLSAEEIQARTAELGAQISRDFDGREPLFVGVLKGCFVFMADLMRSVTIPCSVDFMAVSSYGNQTTTTGAVKINKDLNQDIEGRDIILVEDILDSGVTLHYLKDYLSVRRPASITIVTLLDKPARRKAPIHAAYAGFEVPDAFVVGYGLDYAEKYRNLPYIGVLKPEVYST
;
A
#
# COMPACT_ATOMS: atom_id res chain seq x y z
N MET A 1 18.94 25.06 -5.54
CA MET A 1 17.88 24.03 -5.55
C MET A 1 17.47 23.83 -4.10
N SER A 2 16.20 23.96 -3.76
CA SER A 2 15.71 23.58 -2.43
C SER A 2 15.79 22.07 -2.28
N ASP A 3 16.29 21.59 -1.15
CA ASP A 3 16.27 20.18 -0.80
C ASP A 3 14.82 19.80 -0.45
N MET A 4 14.28 18.74 -1.03
CA MET A 4 12.91 18.29 -0.72
C MET A 4 12.72 17.94 0.77
N ARG A 5 13.81 17.71 1.50
CA ARG A 5 13.79 17.51 2.96
C ARG A 5 13.39 18.78 3.72
N ASP A 6 13.58 19.96 3.12
CA ASP A 6 13.16 21.23 3.72
C ASP A 6 11.64 21.36 3.82
N ASP A 7 10.89 20.60 3.01
CA ASP A 7 9.44 20.56 3.01
C ASP A 7 8.85 19.65 4.10
N ILE A 8 9.70 18.86 4.76
CA ILE A 8 9.29 17.93 5.81
C ILE A 8 9.25 18.63 7.16
N GLY A 9 8.08 18.62 7.80
CA GLY A 9 7.90 19.21 9.12
C GLY A 9 8.45 18.34 10.26
N SER A 10 8.26 17.04 10.14
CA SER A 10 8.78 16.05 11.09
C SER A 10 8.91 14.68 10.44
N VAL A 11 9.85 13.88 10.93
CA VAL A 11 9.95 12.46 10.56
C VAL A 11 8.97 11.68 11.42
N LEU A 12 8.01 11.00 10.80
CA LEU A 12 7.02 10.19 11.51
C LEU A 12 7.56 8.78 11.79
N LEU A 13 8.20 8.17 10.78
CA LEU A 13 8.83 6.86 10.86
C LEU A 13 10.19 6.92 10.20
N SER A 14 11.23 6.49 10.91
CA SER A 14 12.59 6.41 10.37
C SER A 14 12.73 5.25 9.38
N ALA A 15 13.77 5.30 8.56
CA ALA A 15 14.10 4.21 7.63
C ALA A 15 14.34 2.89 8.39
N GLU A 16 14.99 2.97 9.55
CA GLU A 16 15.31 1.82 10.41
C GLU A 16 14.05 1.20 11.02
N GLU A 17 13.10 2.02 11.49
CA GLU A 17 11.82 1.54 12.01
C GLU A 17 11.02 0.82 10.92
N ILE A 18 10.95 1.40 9.71
CA ILE A 18 10.28 0.80 8.57
C ILE A 18 10.91 -0.53 8.18
N GLN A 19 12.24 -0.59 8.12
CA GLN A 19 12.97 -1.79 7.78
C GLN A 19 12.72 -2.91 8.80
N ALA A 20 12.80 -2.61 10.08
CA ALA A 20 12.56 -3.57 11.15
C ALA A 20 11.12 -4.12 11.09
N ARG A 21 10.13 -3.25 10.93
CA ARG A 21 8.73 -3.67 10.85
C ARG A 21 8.43 -4.48 9.59
N THR A 22 9.01 -4.11 8.46
CA THR A 22 8.87 -4.85 7.20
C THR A 22 9.42 -6.27 7.33
N ALA A 23 10.56 -6.43 8.01
CA ALA A 23 11.12 -7.75 8.29
C ALA A 23 10.21 -8.60 9.18
N GLU A 24 9.58 -8.02 10.20
CA GLU A 24 8.59 -8.71 11.04
C GLU A 24 7.37 -9.17 10.23
N LEU A 25 6.82 -8.29 9.38
CA LEU A 25 5.70 -8.62 8.51
C LEU A 25 6.04 -9.76 7.53
N GLY A 26 7.21 -9.70 6.91
CA GLY A 26 7.69 -10.75 6.00
C GLY A 26 7.84 -12.10 6.71
N ALA A 27 8.36 -12.11 7.92
CA ALA A 27 8.48 -13.32 8.74
C ALA A 27 7.11 -13.88 9.15
N GLN A 28 6.16 -13.01 9.49
CA GLN A 28 4.80 -13.41 9.84
C GLN A 28 4.07 -14.02 8.64
N ILE A 29 4.13 -13.37 7.49
CA ILE A 29 3.54 -13.87 6.24
C ILE A 29 4.16 -15.22 5.86
N SER A 30 5.48 -15.36 5.99
CA SER A 30 6.17 -16.62 5.69
C SER A 30 5.71 -17.78 6.56
N ARG A 31 5.42 -17.54 7.84
CA ARG A 31 4.85 -18.57 8.73
C ARG A 31 3.40 -18.90 8.38
N ASP A 32 2.57 -17.87 8.16
CA ASP A 32 1.13 -18.05 7.95
C ASP A 32 0.82 -18.69 6.60
N PHE A 33 1.69 -18.53 5.62
CA PHE A 33 1.59 -19.09 4.27
C PHE A 33 2.58 -20.24 4.01
N ASP A 34 3.12 -20.84 5.05
CA ASP A 34 4.04 -21.99 4.90
C ASP A 34 3.38 -23.12 4.10
N GLY A 35 4.13 -23.68 3.15
CA GLY A 35 3.64 -24.70 2.23
C GLY A 35 2.71 -24.20 1.12
N ARG A 36 2.51 -22.90 1.00
CA ARG A 36 1.75 -22.22 -0.07
C ARG A 36 2.66 -21.31 -0.89
N GLU A 37 2.23 -20.98 -2.10
CA GLU A 37 2.95 -20.07 -3.00
C GLU A 37 2.07 -18.84 -3.33
N PRO A 38 1.94 -17.87 -2.41
CA PRO A 38 1.07 -16.74 -2.63
C PRO A 38 1.54 -15.85 -3.79
N LEU A 39 0.57 -15.24 -4.48
CA LEU A 39 0.81 -14.17 -5.44
C LEU A 39 0.69 -12.83 -4.71
N PHE A 40 1.78 -12.10 -4.64
CA PHE A 40 1.79 -10.72 -4.17
C PHE A 40 1.35 -9.79 -5.29
N VAL A 41 0.31 -9.02 -5.05
CA VAL A 41 -0.23 -8.05 -5.99
C VAL A 41 -0.02 -6.65 -5.43
N GLY A 42 0.88 -5.90 -6.03
CA GLY A 42 1.12 -4.51 -5.67
C GLY A 42 0.18 -3.55 -6.39
N VAL A 43 -0.39 -2.62 -5.66
CA VAL A 43 -1.22 -1.54 -6.23
C VAL A 43 -0.35 -0.32 -6.49
N LEU A 44 -0.01 -0.09 -7.76
CA LEU A 44 0.86 1.00 -8.19
C LEU A 44 0.15 2.36 -8.04
N LYS A 45 0.90 3.46 -7.82
CA LYS A 45 2.37 3.52 -7.77
C LYS A 45 2.93 3.35 -6.36
N GLY A 46 2.25 3.86 -5.32
CA GLY A 46 2.80 4.07 -3.98
C GLY A 46 3.39 2.84 -3.30
N CYS A 47 2.89 1.64 -3.62
CA CYS A 47 3.34 0.39 -2.99
C CYS A 47 4.75 -0.08 -3.41
N PHE A 48 5.34 0.47 -4.48
CA PHE A 48 6.50 -0.16 -5.12
C PHE A 48 7.72 -0.32 -4.21
N VAL A 49 7.98 0.65 -3.33
CA VAL A 49 9.11 0.59 -2.39
C VAL A 49 8.84 -0.43 -1.29
N PHE A 50 7.69 -0.33 -0.63
CA PHE A 50 7.29 -1.27 0.42
C PHE A 50 7.23 -2.71 -0.08
N MET A 51 6.63 -2.93 -1.26
CA MET A 51 6.52 -4.25 -1.85
C MET A 51 7.89 -4.88 -2.12
N ALA A 52 8.85 -4.11 -2.64
CA ALA A 52 10.21 -4.58 -2.89
C ALA A 52 10.91 -5.02 -1.59
N ASP A 53 10.78 -4.25 -0.52
CA ASP A 53 11.39 -4.58 0.77
C ASP A 53 10.66 -5.74 1.47
N LEU A 54 9.33 -5.76 1.40
CA LEU A 54 8.52 -6.85 1.95
C LEU A 54 8.87 -8.20 1.29
N MET A 55 8.94 -8.23 -0.04
CA MET A 55 9.28 -9.44 -0.80
C MET A 55 10.64 -10.02 -0.39
N ARG A 56 11.64 -9.16 -0.16
CA ARG A 56 12.97 -9.60 0.29
C ARG A 56 12.97 -10.13 1.73
N SER A 57 11.93 -9.85 2.50
CA SER A 57 11.77 -10.35 3.87
C SER A 57 10.94 -11.64 3.95
N VAL A 58 10.34 -12.06 2.84
CA VAL A 58 9.57 -13.31 2.74
C VAL A 58 10.50 -14.44 2.33
N THR A 59 10.41 -15.58 3.05
CA THR A 59 11.33 -16.73 2.89
C THR A 59 10.69 -17.93 2.18
N ILE A 60 9.38 -17.87 1.91
CA ILE A 60 8.67 -18.91 1.15
C ILE A 60 8.64 -18.57 -0.35
N PRO A 61 8.49 -19.56 -1.25
CA PRO A 61 8.27 -19.28 -2.66
C PRO A 61 7.03 -18.41 -2.86
N CYS A 62 7.14 -17.41 -3.72
CA CYS A 62 6.05 -16.51 -4.04
C CYS A 62 6.25 -15.91 -5.43
N SER A 63 5.18 -15.39 -5.99
CA SER A 63 5.20 -14.69 -7.28
C SER A 63 4.67 -13.27 -7.13
N VAL A 64 4.87 -12.46 -8.15
CA VAL A 64 4.57 -11.02 -8.14
C VAL A 64 3.76 -10.64 -9.36
N ASP A 65 2.77 -9.80 -9.18
CA ASP A 65 2.10 -9.05 -10.23
C ASP A 65 1.72 -7.66 -9.72
N PHE A 66 1.28 -6.79 -10.60
CA PHE A 66 0.91 -5.42 -10.28
C PHE A 66 -0.42 -5.05 -10.91
N MET A 67 -1.17 -4.22 -10.20
CA MET A 67 -2.31 -3.48 -10.73
C MET A 67 -2.04 -1.99 -10.66
N ALA A 68 -2.61 -1.23 -11.58
CA ALA A 68 -2.62 0.22 -11.51
C ALA A 68 -4.05 0.72 -11.63
N VAL A 69 -4.43 1.56 -10.71
CA VAL A 69 -5.78 2.11 -10.63
C VAL A 69 -5.75 3.63 -10.47
N SER A 70 -6.80 4.28 -10.91
CA SER A 70 -7.05 5.70 -10.68
C SER A 70 -8.51 5.92 -10.28
N SER A 71 -8.77 6.97 -9.50
CA SER A 71 -10.12 7.39 -9.21
C SER A 71 -10.75 8.06 -10.45
N TYR A 72 -12.06 7.83 -10.67
CA TYR A 72 -12.81 8.53 -11.71
C TYR A 72 -13.07 9.97 -11.30
N GLY A 73 -12.43 10.93 -12.01
CA GLY A 73 -12.77 12.35 -12.02
C GLY A 73 -12.30 13.19 -10.82
N ASN A 74 -12.00 14.46 -11.12
CA ASN A 74 -11.72 15.55 -10.18
C ASN A 74 -13.01 16.11 -9.50
N GLN A 75 -14.05 15.30 -9.31
CA GLN A 75 -15.28 15.80 -8.69
C GLN A 75 -15.40 15.35 -7.25
N THR A 76 -15.78 16.28 -6.42
CA THR A 76 -15.98 16.23 -4.97
C THR A 76 -17.02 15.21 -4.47
N THR A 77 -17.60 14.43 -5.36
CA THR A 77 -18.49 13.31 -5.03
C THR A 77 -17.79 12.00 -5.39
N THR A 78 -17.25 11.35 -4.39
CA THR A 78 -16.67 10.00 -4.50
C THR A 78 -17.79 9.00 -4.79
N THR A 79 -18.04 8.73 -6.05
CA THR A 79 -18.97 7.65 -6.49
C THR A 79 -18.36 6.26 -6.24
N GLY A 80 -17.16 6.17 -5.69
CA GLY A 80 -16.45 4.91 -5.48
C GLY A 80 -15.97 4.24 -6.78
N ALA A 81 -16.21 4.85 -7.93
CA ALA A 81 -15.81 4.29 -9.22
C ALA A 81 -14.29 4.37 -9.40
N VAL A 82 -13.67 3.22 -9.59
CA VAL A 82 -12.23 3.03 -9.80
C VAL A 82 -12.00 2.62 -11.24
N LYS A 83 -11.09 3.30 -11.92
CA LYS A 83 -10.63 2.91 -13.25
C LYS A 83 -9.40 2.02 -13.11
N ILE A 84 -9.45 0.84 -13.72
CA ILE A 84 -8.30 -0.05 -13.79
C ILE A 84 -7.50 0.29 -15.05
N ASN A 85 -6.30 0.84 -14.84
CA ASN A 85 -5.38 1.24 -15.91
C ASN A 85 -4.47 0.07 -16.32
N LYS A 86 -4.11 -0.81 -15.37
CA LYS A 86 -3.40 -2.06 -15.59
C LYS A 86 -4.03 -3.14 -14.73
N ASP A 87 -4.43 -4.23 -15.36
CA ASP A 87 -4.92 -5.43 -14.69
C ASP A 87 -3.81 -6.47 -14.54
N LEU A 88 -4.10 -7.54 -13.80
CA LEU A 88 -3.20 -8.67 -13.62
C LEU A 88 -2.89 -9.35 -14.95
N ASN A 89 -1.65 -9.82 -15.09
CA ASN A 89 -1.21 -10.60 -16.23
C ASN A 89 -1.45 -12.11 -16.03
N GLN A 90 -1.68 -12.52 -14.79
CA GLN A 90 -1.81 -13.93 -14.40
C GLN A 90 -3.26 -14.28 -14.07
N ASP A 91 -3.63 -15.53 -14.33
CA ASP A 91 -4.85 -16.11 -13.78
C ASP A 91 -4.68 -16.32 -12.27
N ILE A 92 -5.71 -15.97 -11.51
CA ILE A 92 -5.71 -16.04 -10.05
C ILE A 92 -6.71 -17.05 -9.48
N GLU A 93 -7.41 -17.81 -10.35
CA GLU A 93 -8.34 -18.84 -9.87
C GLU A 93 -7.63 -19.85 -8.98
N GLY A 94 -8.16 -20.07 -7.79
CA GLY A 94 -7.62 -21.01 -6.80
C GLY A 94 -6.29 -20.59 -6.14
N ARG A 95 -5.79 -19.38 -6.40
CA ARG A 95 -4.53 -18.89 -5.82
C ARG A 95 -4.76 -18.08 -4.54
N ASP A 96 -3.80 -18.13 -3.64
CA ASP A 96 -3.73 -17.22 -2.50
C ASP A 96 -3.15 -15.86 -2.96
N ILE A 97 -3.91 -14.79 -2.77
CA ILE A 97 -3.54 -13.44 -3.18
C ILE A 97 -3.19 -12.62 -1.93
N ILE A 98 -2.06 -11.94 -1.97
CA ILE A 98 -1.68 -10.94 -0.98
C ILE A 98 -1.66 -9.57 -1.67
N LEU A 99 -2.67 -8.74 -1.41
CA LEU A 99 -2.73 -7.36 -1.89
C LEU A 99 -1.81 -6.49 -1.04
N VAL A 100 -0.87 -5.80 -1.69
CA VAL A 100 0.11 -4.94 -1.05
C VAL A 100 -0.19 -3.48 -1.33
N GLU A 101 -0.39 -2.71 -0.25
CA GLU A 101 -0.63 -1.27 -0.26
C GLU A 101 0.40 -0.52 0.57
N ASP A 102 0.69 0.70 0.19
CA ASP A 102 1.50 1.62 0.98
C ASP A 102 0.72 2.17 2.18
N ILE A 103 -0.52 2.57 1.95
CA ILE A 103 -1.40 3.14 2.96
C ILE A 103 -2.86 2.70 2.77
N LEU A 104 -3.46 2.23 3.84
CA LEU A 104 -4.90 1.99 3.93
C LEU A 104 -5.56 3.21 4.57
N ASP A 105 -6.05 4.12 3.72
CA ASP A 105 -6.72 5.36 4.12
C ASP A 105 -8.26 5.15 4.19
N SER A 106 -9.04 5.68 3.27
CA SER A 106 -10.49 5.49 3.23
C SER A 106 -10.92 4.04 3.01
N GLY A 107 -10.07 3.26 2.36
CA GLY A 107 -10.32 1.87 2.02
C GLY A 107 -11.24 1.65 0.82
N VAL A 108 -11.78 2.70 0.22
CA VAL A 108 -12.75 2.60 -0.90
C VAL A 108 -12.12 1.91 -2.12
N THR A 109 -10.93 2.33 -2.51
CA THR A 109 -10.21 1.73 -3.66
C THR A 109 -9.88 0.27 -3.41
N LEU A 110 -9.37 -0.04 -2.24
CA LEU A 110 -8.94 -1.40 -1.91
C LEU A 110 -10.14 -2.35 -1.73
N HIS A 111 -11.25 -1.84 -1.21
CA HIS A 111 -12.50 -2.60 -1.14
C HIS A 111 -13.01 -2.95 -2.54
N TYR A 112 -13.03 -1.97 -3.44
CA TYR A 112 -13.37 -2.20 -4.84
C TYR A 112 -12.47 -3.25 -5.50
N LEU A 113 -11.16 -3.15 -5.32
CA LEU A 113 -10.20 -4.11 -5.88
C LEU A 113 -10.40 -5.51 -5.32
N LYS A 114 -10.66 -5.64 -4.03
CA LYS A 114 -10.96 -6.93 -3.41
C LYS A 114 -12.19 -7.59 -4.04
N ASP A 115 -13.27 -6.83 -4.22
CA ASP A 115 -14.49 -7.33 -4.88
C ASP A 115 -14.22 -7.68 -6.34
N TYR A 116 -13.52 -6.82 -7.07
CA TYR A 116 -13.13 -7.05 -8.46
C TYR A 116 -12.33 -8.34 -8.65
N LEU A 117 -11.36 -8.59 -7.78
CA LEU A 117 -10.55 -9.81 -7.84
C LEU A 117 -11.32 -11.04 -7.35
N SER A 118 -12.23 -10.90 -6.42
CA SER A 118 -13.03 -12.01 -5.87
C SER A 118 -13.87 -12.71 -6.92
N VAL A 119 -14.31 -12.00 -7.97
CA VAL A 119 -15.08 -12.57 -9.08
C VAL A 119 -14.28 -13.64 -9.84
N ARG A 120 -12.95 -13.57 -9.81
CA ARG A 120 -12.03 -14.52 -10.44
C ARG A 120 -11.74 -15.77 -9.59
N ARG A 121 -12.44 -15.91 -8.47
CA ARG A 121 -12.41 -17.09 -7.59
C ARG A 121 -11.02 -17.47 -7.07
N PRO A 122 -10.23 -16.52 -6.51
CA PRO A 122 -9.00 -16.86 -5.80
C PRO A 122 -9.33 -17.74 -4.57
N ALA A 123 -8.36 -18.50 -4.09
CA ALA A 123 -8.50 -19.26 -2.84
C ALA A 123 -8.63 -18.34 -1.63
N SER A 124 -7.87 -17.24 -1.62
CA SER A 124 -7.95 -16.21 -0.59
C SER A 124 -7.48 -14.85 -1.11
N ILE A 125 -7.94 -13.77 -0.48
CA ILE A 125 -7.40 -12.42 -0.68
C ILE A 125 -7.07 -11.86 0.70
N THR A 126 -5.79 -11.65 0.95
CA THR A 126 -5.24 -11.10 2.19
C THR A 126 -4.64 -9.73 1.90
N ILE A 127 -4.85 -8.76 2.79
CA ILE A 127 -4.34 -7.41 2.61
C ILE A 127 -3.19 -7.17 3.56
N VAL A 128 -2.08 -6.65 3.04
CA VAL A 128 -0.97 -6.10 3.81
C VAL A 128 -0.77 -4.64 3.44
N THR A 129 -0.66 -3.79 4.44
CA THR A 129 -0.37 -2.37 4.28
C THR A 129 0.77 -1.94 5.18
N LEU A 130 1.60 -1.02 4.72
CA LEU A 130 2.63 -0.44 5.59
C LEU A 130 1.99 0.51 6.61
N LEU A 131 1.11 1.41 6.14
CA LEU A 131 0.43 2.38 6.98
C LEU A 131 -1.07 2.12 7.04
N ASP A 132 -1.65 2.22 8.21
CA ASP A 132 -3.10 2.16 8.43
C ASP A 132 -3.59 3.46 9.07
N LYS A 133 -4.60 4.09 8.47
CA LYS A 133 -5.30 5.28 8.98
C LYS A 133 -6.76 4.95 9.32
N PRO A 134 -7.04 4.28 10.41
CA PRO A 134 -8.40 3.84 10.75
C PRO A 134 -9.38 5.01 10.91
N ALA A 135 -8.92 6.18 11.34
CA ALA A 135 -9.75 7.39 11.50
C ALA A 135 -10.39 7.87 10.19
N ARG A 136 -9.82 7.54 9.03
CA ARG A 136 -10.33 7.93 7.71
C ARG A 136 -11.12 6.83 7.01
N ARG A 137 -11.28 5.67 7.63
CA ARG A 137 -11.94 4.51 7.02
C ARG A 137 -13.40 4.80 6.69
N LYS A 138 -13.78 4.54 5.43
CA LYS A 138 -15.15 4.69 4.90
C LYS A 138 -15.73 3.36 4.40
N ALA A 139 -14.88 2.44 3.96
CA ALA A 139 -15.28 1.13 3.47
C ALA A 139 -15.07 0.05 4.56
N PRO A 140 -15.88 -1.04 4.57
CA PRO A 140 -15.74 -2.13 5.53
C PRO A 140 -14.57 -3.06 5.14
N ILE A 141 -13.36 -2.56 5.26
CA ILE A 141 -12.14 -3.27 4.90
C ILE A 141 -11.08 -3.12 5.97
N HIS A 142 -10.32 -4.19 6.20
CA HIS A 142 -9.24 -4.25 7.17
C HIS A 142 -8.01 -4.92 6.55
N ALA A 143 -6.83 -4.49 6.96
CA ALA A 143 -5.59 -5.18 6.66
C ALA A 143 -5.40 -6.36 7.64
N ALA A 144 -5.09 -7.54 7.12
CA ALA A 144 -4.68 -8.68 7.95
C ALA A 144 -3.29 -8.44 8.56
N TYR A 145 -2.45 -7.70 7.83
CA TYR A 145 -1.11 -7.30 8.25
C TYR A 145 -0.97 -5.80 8.08
N ALA A 146 -0.81 -5.07 9.18
CA ALA A 146 -0.56 -3.64 9.18
C ALA A 146 0.80 -3.34 9.82
N GLY A 147 1.60 -2.51 9.15
CA GLY A 147 2.89 -2.10 9.67
C GLY A 147 2.74 -1.15 10.85
N PHE A 148 2.13 -0.01 10.61
CA PHE A 148 1.96 1.06 11.58
C PHE A 148 0.58 1.70 11.47
N GLU A 149 -0.06 1.91 12.60
CA GLU A 149 -1.18 2.83 12.68
C GLU A 149 -0.64 4.26 12.73
N VAL A 150 -1.16 5.15 11.89
CA VAL A 150 -0.68 6.54 11.77
C VAL A 150 -1.81 7.54 11.97
N PRO A 151 -1.51 8.73 12.51
CA PRO A 151 -2.49 9.78 12.70
C PRO A 151 -2.98 10.35 11.35
N ASP A 152 -4.05 11.15 11.39
CA ASP A 152 -4.55 11.87 10.23
C ASP A 152 -3.64 13.08 9.90
N ALA A 153 -2.45 12.78 9.40
CA ALA A 153 -1.48 13.75 8.91
C ALA A 153 -1.20 13.49 7.42
N PHE A 154 -0.74 14.52 6.73
CA PHE A 154 -0.31 14.38 5.34
C PHE A 154 1.10 13.83 5.30
N VAL A 155 1.22 12.55 4.94
CA VAL A 155 2.49 11.82 4.98
C VAL A 155 3.03 11.57 3.58
N VAL A 156 4.35 11.66 3.43
CA VAL A 156 5.09 11.41 2.18
C VAL A 156 6.36 10.61 2.46
N GLY A 157 6.93 10.08 1.42
CA GLY A 157 8.17 9.30 1.49
C GLY A 157 7.93 7.79 1.45
N TYR A 158 8.97 7.05 1.23
CA TYR A 158 8.96 5.60 1.11
C TYR A 158 7.89 5.07 0.13
N GLY A 159 7.80 5.73 -1.01
CA GLY A 159 6.81 5.43 -2.06
C GLY A 159 5.61 6.37 -2.09
N LEU A 160 5.22 6.96 -0.96
CA LEU A 160 4.13 7.94 -0.91
C LEU A 160 4.56 9.28 -1.47
N ASP A 161 3.62 9.99 -2.11
CA ASP A 161 3.89 11.23 -2.81
C ASP A 161 2.95 12.39 -2.43
N TYR A 162 3.42 13.57 -2.83
CA TYR A 162 2.58 14.72 -3.12
C TYR A 162 3.01 15.31 -4.46
N ALA A 163 2.08 15.41 -5.40
CA ALA A 163 2.33 15.92 -6.75
C ALA A 163 3.52 15.23 -7.46
N GLU A 164 3.60 13.91 -7.36
CA GLU A 164 4.65 13.04 -7.90
C GLU A 164 6.06 13.29 -7.31
N LYS A 165 6.15 13.96 -6.16
CA LYS A 165 7.40 14.23 -5.45
C LYS A 165 7.46 13.44 -4.14
N TYR A 166 8.64 13.33 -3.57
CA TYR A 166 8.95 12.74 -2.25
C TYR A 166 8.96 11.22 -2.17
N ARG A 167 8.55 10.47 -3.19
CA ARG A 167 8.54 8.98 -3.16
C ARG A 167 9.91 8.38 -2.83
N ASN A 168 10.98 9.09 -3.17
CA ASN A 168 12.37 8.65 -2.99
C ASN A 168 12.98 9.02 -1.63
N LEU A 169 12.24 9.60 -0.70
CA LEU A 169 12.69 9.73 0.69
C LEU A 169 12.75 8.33 1.34
N PRO A 170 13.82 8.01 2.08
CA PRO A 170 13.97 6.67 2.67
C PRO A 170 13.13 6.45 3.95
N TYR A 171 12.47 7.50 4.43
CA TYR A 171 11.63 7.53 5.62
C TYR A 171 10.24 8.05 5.28
N ILE A 172 9.32 8.00 6.24
CA ILE A 172 8.01 8.64 6.14
C ILE A 172 8.03 9.91 6.99
N GLY A 173 7.74 11.03 6.33
CA GLY A 173 7.66 12.35 6.94
C GLY A 173 6.28 12.96 6.83
N VAL A 174 5.98 13.88 7.73
CA VAL A 174 4.80 14.74 7.67
C VAL A 174 5.15 15.97 6.83
N LEU A 175 4.41 16.18 5.74
CA LEU A 175 4.60 17.34 4.87
C LEU A 175 4.13 18.62 5.57
N LYS A 176 4.88 19.69 5.43
CA LYS A 176 4.51 20.98 6.01
C LYS A 176 3.23 21.52 5.36
N PRO A 177 2.28 22.07 6.13
CA PRO A 177 1.00 22.58 5.60
C PRO A 177 1.14 23.60 4.48
N GLU A 178 2.14 24.48 4.54
CA GLU A 178 2.40 25.48 3.51
C GLU A 178 2.74 24.91 2.13
N VAL A 179 3.13 23.64 2.07
CA VAL A 179 3.47 22.97 0.80
C VAL A 179 2.22 22.54 0.03
N TYR A 180 1.14 22.17 0.72
CA TYR A 180 -0.08 21.63 0.10
C TYR A 180 -1.32 22.50 0.30
N SER A 181 -1.22 23.61 1.03
CA SER A 181 -2.35 24.52 1.31
C SER A 181 -2.42 25.72 0.36
N THR A 182 -1.73 25.70 -0.78
CA THR A 182 -1.75 26.78 -1.78
C THR A 182 -2.83 26.55 -2.83
#